data_ea217790db7c9a6ac65d7813b1f87a78
#
_entry.id   ea217790db7c9a6ac65d7813b1f87a78
#
_cell.length_a   1.000
_cell.length_b   1.000
_cell.length_c   1.000
_cell.angle_alpha   90.00
_cell.angle_beta   90.00
_cell.angle_gamma   90.00
#
_symmetry.space_group_name_H-M   'P 1'
#
loop_
_entity.id
_entity.type
_entity.pdbx_description
1 polymer ?
#
loop_
_entity_poly.entity_id
_entity_poly.type
_entity_poly.pdbx_seq_one_letter_code
_entity_poly.pdbx_strand_id
1 'polypeptide(L)'
;MSTVDRTQLQQRYERRMQLMVPAEPDLLAQQSLFAGIPEKARPKVIEKVRRYIHLVRYETGDLVLREGEYSDSAYFVVEGGAEVVLTGESEQRPQVRGGAHVPAAQRPNARPDVAPYIGRGSAGLSGTVILSALPAAMGPGRGNLTLGPGEVFGEIGALSRYAVSATVRAATPLTVLQIRLPGLRMLLASSKDFKKSVEERYRERILARQLRMVPLFSRMDDGFVEDVKRRAELLSFEPGQVIVEEGAPADALLLVIGGYVKVSVHAGATDLALTYLRKGDHAGESALLLEDTWPVTLQALEHVEIVKLSRDIFRAVTAAYPDVEDELWEESVKRLKARGAIKRQPNSSEYVQMAMETGLIHGESVLLIDLSTCTRCDECVRGCADAHGGEPRFMREGSKYRRWLVPTACYQCTDPVCMIDCPTGAITRQVGTLEVTIDQPTCIGCGNCANRCPWGNITMVEKDEKRPDGKNVEVATKCDLCLTRPEGPACVQMCPHGSAVRISFKDLDRVTSTLT
;
A
#
# COMPACT_ATOMS: atom_id res chain seq x y z
N MET A 1 -18.29 -1.72 -17.89
CA MET A 1 -18.07 -0.67 -16.87
C MET A 1 -19.42 -0.40 -16.23
N SER A 2 -19.67 -0.89 -15.02
CA SER A 2 -20.72 -0.27 -14.24
C SER A 2 -20.17 1.12 -13.86
N THR A 3 -20.74 2.16 -14.43
CA THR A 3 -20.57 3.52 -13.93
C THR A 3 -20.96 3.44 -12.46
N VAL A 4 -19.95 3.50 -11.58
CA VAL A 4 -20.24 3.77 -10.17
C VAL A 4 -20.98 5.08 -10.19
N ASP A 5 -22.25 5.05 -9.81
CA ASP A 5 -23.11 6.22 -9.87
C ASP A 5 -22.51 7.27 -8.93
N ARG A 6 -21.92 8.31 -9.54
CA ARG A 6 -21.29 9.41 -8.81
C ARG A 6 -22.24 10.04 -7.82
N THR A 7 -23.53 10.06 -8.15
CA THR A 7 -24.61 10.57 -7.29
C THR A 7 -24.71 9.74 -6.01
N GLN A 8 -24.60 8.42 -6.10
CA GLN A 8 -24.60 7.53 -4.93
C GLN A 8 -23.36 7.70 -4.05
N LEU A 9 -22.18 7.91 -4.66
CA LEU A 9 -20.94 8.17 -3.90
C LEU A 9 -21.03 9.51 -3.18
N GLN A 10 -21.53 10.54 -3.84
CA GLN A 10 -21.70 11.87 -3.25
C GLN A 10 -22.74 11.87 -2.13
N GLN A 11 -23.89 11.23 -2.34
CA GLN A 11 -24.91 11.06 -1.29
C GLN A 11 -24.40 10.27 -0.09
N ARG A 12 -23.62 9.22 -0.31
CA ARG A 12 -22.95 8.46 0.77
C ARG A 12 -21.97 9.33 1.54
N TYR A 13 -21.21 10.15 0.85
CA TYR A 13 -20.24 11.06 1.48
C TYR A 13 -20.96 12.13 2.32
N GLU A 14 -21.94 12.82 1.75
CA GLU A 14 -22.72 13.85 2.44
C GLU A 14 -23.44 13.27 3.68
N ARG A 15 -24.05 12.07 3.56
CA ARG A 15 -24.64 11.35 4.67
C ARG A 15 -23.59 10.99 5.73
N ARG A 16 -22.40 10.53 5.31
CA ARG A 16 -21.31 10.20 6.23
C ARG A 16 -20.83 11.44 7.00
N MET A 17 -20.68 12.59 6.33
CA MET A 17 -20.26 13.83 6.99
C MET A 17 -21.30 14.37 7.97
N GLN A 18 -22.59 14.21 7.67
CA GLN A 18 -23.68 14.58 8.59
C GLN A 18 -23.75 13.68 9.82
N LEU A 19 -23.31 12.43 9.70
CA LEU A 19 -23.32 11.43 10.77
C LEU A 19 -22.09 11.49 11.68
N MET A 20 -21.02 12.16 11.26
CA MET A 20 -19.75 12.25 12.00
C MET A 20 -19.77 13.44 12.97
N VAL A 21 -19.83 13.16 14.26
CA VAL A 21 -19.74 14.18 15.31
C VAL A 21 -18.43 13.99 16.08
N PRO A 22 -17.68 15.07 16.40
CA PRO A 22 -16.52 14.95 17.28
C PRO A 22 -16.91 14.27 18.60
N ALA A 23 -16.13 13.29 19.04
CA ALA A 23 -16.43 12.56 20.27
C ALA A 23 -16.11 13.44 21.50
N GLU A 24 -17.06 13.53 22.42
CA GLU A 24 -16.90 14.29 23.65
C GLU A 24 -15.94 13.59 24.63
N PRO A 25 -15.07 14.33 25.35
CA PRO A 25 -14.08 13.76 26.27
C PRO A 25 -14.69 12.85 27.33
N ASP A 26 -15.85 13.22 27.90
CA ASP A 26 -16.54 12.43 28.93
C ASP A 26 -17.04 11.09 28.39
N LEU A 27 -17.54 11.08 27.16
CA LEU A 27 -17.92 9.83 26.49
C LEU A 27 -16.70 8.94 26.28
N LEU A 28 -15.58 9.50 25.84
CA LEU A 28 -14.34 8.75 25.61
C LEU A 28 -13.80 8.16 26.92
N ALA A 29 -13.82 8.94 28.01
CA ALA A 29 -13.32 8.50 29.31
C ALA A 29 -14.07 7.27 29.87
N GLN A 30 -15.33 7.08 29.50
CA GLN A 30 -16.17 5.97 29.92
C GLN A 30 -15.94 4.68 29.11
N GLN A 31 -15.25 4.76 27.97
CA GLN A 31 -15.08 3.59 27.10
C GLN A 31 -13.95 2.67 27.59
N SER A 32 -14.15 1.37 27.49
CA SER A 32 -13.15 0.33 27.83
C SER A 32 -11.85 0.46 27.00
N LEU A 33 -11.93 1.09 25.84
CA LEU A 33 -10.80 1.45 24.98
C LEU A 33 -9.69 2.23 25.73
N PHE A 34 -10.07 3.04 26.74
CA PHE A 34 -9.16 3.85 27.53
C PHE A 34 -8.83 3.25 28.91
N ALA A 35 -9.41 2.09 29.26
CA ALA A 35 -9.24 1.47 30.58
C ALA A 35 -7.79 1.09 30.89
N GLY A 36 -7.07 0.59 29.89
CA GLY A 36 -5.64 0.22 30.02
C GLY A 36 -4.65 1.41 30.09
N ILE A 37 -5.16 2.66 30.08
CA ILE A 37 -4.32 3.86 30.23
C ILE A 37 -4.34 4.30 31.70
N PRO A 38 -3.16 4.53 32.34
CA PRO A 38 -3.10 5.00 33.72
C PRO A 38 -4.00 6.22 33.96
N GLU A 39 -4.78 6.24 35.05
CA GLU A 39 -5.78 7.27 35.34
C GLU A 39 -5.21 8.70 35.23
N LYS A 40 -4.01 8.93 35.77
CA LYS A 40 -3.33 10.24 35.71
C LYS A 40 -2.98 10.69 34.28
N ALA A 41 -2.76 9.75 33.35
CA ALA A 41 -2.40 10.04 31.98
C ALA A 41 -3.63 10.13 31.05
N ARG A 42 -4.73 9.49 31.41
CA ARG A 42 -5.94 9.34 30.60
C ARG A 42 -6.51 10.65 30.05
N PRO A 43 -6.72 11.72 30.86
CA PRO A 43 -7.24 12.98 30.35
C PRO A 43 -6.34 13.61 29.28
N LYS A 44 -5.02 13.56 29.48
CA LYS A 44 -4.04 14.10 28.53
C LYS A 44 -3.99 13.30 27.21
N VAL A 45 -4.17 11.99 27.30
CA VAL A 45 -4.25 11.13 26.10
C VAL A 45 -5.54 11.41 25.34
N ILE A 46 -6.71 11.46 26.03
CA ILE A 46 -8.01 11.79 25.44
C ILE A 46 -7.95 13.13 24.70
N GLU A 47 -7.40 14.17 25.32
CA GLU A 47 -7.30 15.48 24.69
C GLU A 47 -6.45 15.47 23.39
N LYS A 48 -5.41 14.64 23.35
CA LYS A 48 -4.59 14.50 22.15
C LYS A 48 -5.25 13.69 21.03
N VAL A 49 -5.99 12.62 21.38
CA VAL A 49 -6.55 11.70 20.39
C VAL A 49 -7.94 12.10 19.90
N ARG A 50 -8.72 12.90 20.68
CA ARG A 50 -10.12 13.23 20.36
C ARG A 50 -10.32 13.82 18.97
N ARG A 51 -9.36 14.61 18.48
CA ARG A 51 -9.41 15.19 17.13
C ARG A 51 -9.38 14.16 16.00
N TYR A 52 -9.03 12.92 16.32
CA TYR A 52 -9.01 11.80 15.38
C TYR A 52 -10.12 10.79 15.64
N ILE A 53 -11.02 11.08 16.57
CA ILE A 53 -12.10 10.19 16.98
C ILE A 53 -13.43 10.90 16.75
N HIS A 54 -14.29 10.25 15.97
CA HIS A 54 -15.62 10.74 15.67
C HIS A 54 -16.67 9.72 16.13
N LEU A 55 -17.75 10.20 16.71
CA LEU A 55 -18.93 9.40 16.97
C LEU A 55 -19.74 9.30 15.68
N VAL A 56 -20.03 8.09 15.25
CA VAL A 56 -20.79 7.83 14.02
C VAL A 56 -21.95 6.90 14.35
N ARG A 57 -23.13 7.21 13.80
CA ARG A 57 -24.34 6.40 13.96
C ARG A 57 -24.74 5.81 12.62
N TYR A 58 -25.17 4.57 12.66
CA TYR A 58 -25.65 3.80 11.52
C TYR A 58 -27.03 3.23 11.81
N GLU A 59 -27.91 3.26 10.83
CA GLU A 59 -29.18 2.57 10.86
C GLU A 59 -28.98 1.09 10.57
N THR A 60 -29.95 0.26 11.01
CA THR A 60 -29.92 -1.18 10.71
C THR A 60 -29.80 -1.43 9.20
N GLY A 61 -28.83 -2.26 8.81
CA GLY A 61 -28.51 -2.59 7.42
C GLY A 61 -27.51 -1.65 6.74
N ASP A 62 -27.15 -0.51 7.36
CA ASP A 62 -26.16 0.39 6.83
C ASP A 62 -24.79 -0.28 6.71
N LEU A 63 -24.08 0.04 5.63
CA LEU A 63 -22.74 -0.46 5.36
C LEU A 63 -21.70 0.40 6.10
N VAL A 64 -20.94 -0.22 7.00
CA VAL A 64 -19.85 0.44 7.73
C VAL A 64 -18.52 0.29 6.99
N LEU A 65 -18.18 -0.94 6.57
CA LEU A 65 -16.99 -1.28 5.79
C LEU A 65 -17.40 -2.24 4.67
N ARG A 66 -16.80 -2.08 3.50
CA ARG A 66 -16.96 -3.01 2.38
C ARG A 66 -15.66 -3.78 2.15
N GLU A 67 -15.77 -5.08 1.95
CA GLU A 67 -14.65 -5.92 1.53
C GLU A 67 -13.99 -5.39 0.25
N GLY A 68 -12.67 -5.35 0.24
CA GLY A 68 -11.88 -4.87 -0.90
C GLY A 68 -11.69 -3.35 -0.96
N GLU A 69 -12.41 -2.55 -0.15
CA GLU A 69 -12.17 -1.11 -0.01
C GLU A 69 -11.01 -0.84 0.96
N TYR A 70 -10.40 0.35 0.84
CA TYR A 70 -9.35 0.78 1.77
C TYR A 70 -9.96 1.66 2.86
N SER A 71 -9.56 1.40 4.10
CA SER A 71 -9.96 2.21 5.26
C SER A 71 -8.73 2.66 6.04
N ASP A 72 -8.72 3.92 6.45
CA ASP A 72 -7.73 4.51 7.36
C ASP A 72 -8.21 4.55 8.82
N SER A 73 -9.30 3.87 9.13
CA SER A 73 -9.98 3.97 10.41
C SER A 73 -10.29 2.62 11.01
N ALA A 74 -10.14 2.53 12.33
CA ALA A 74 -10.71 1.49 13.16
C ALA A 74 -12.05 1.95 13.76
N TYR A 75 -12.89 1.03 14.14
CA TYR A 75 -14.21 1.29 14.70
C TYR A 75 -14.36 0.56 16.02
N PHE A 76 -14.71 1.30 17.08
CA PHE A 76 -15.01 0.76 18.38
C PHE A 76 -16.53 0.83 18.61
N VAL A 77 -17.18 -0.29 18.92
CA VAL A 77 -18.62 -0.34 19.13
C VAL A 77 -18.96 0.23 20.50
N VAL A 78 -19.76 1.30 20.53
CA VAL A 78 -20.26 1.92 21.76
C VAL A 78 -21.60 1.29 22.14
N GLU A 79 -22.51 1.16 21.16
CA GLU A 79 -23.84 0.65 21.35
C GLU A 79 -24.34 -0.06 20.08
N GLY A 80 -25.20 -1.06 20.23
CA GLY A 80 -25.73 -1.83 19.12
C GLY A 80 -24.86 -3.00 18.73
N GLY A 81 -25.09 -3.53 17.51
CA GLY A 81 -24.38 -4.68 16.97
C GLY A 81 -23.98 -4.47 15.52
N ALA A 82 -22.76 -4.88 15.17
CA ALA A 82 -22.27 -4.93 13.80
C ALA A 82 -22.13 -6.38 13.33
N GLU A 83 -22.57 -6.68 12.12
CA GLU A 83 -22.50 -7.99 11.51
C GLU A 83 -21.36 -8.03 10.49
N VAL A 84 -20.48 -9.02 10.64
CA VAL A 84 -19.42 -9.29 9.66
C VAL A 84 -19.98 -10.26 8.62
N VAL A 85 -20.18 -9.75 7.40
CA VAL A 85 -20.66 -10.53 6.26
C VAL A 85 -19.48 -11.03 5.46
N LEU A 86 -19.37 -12.34 5.39
CA LEU A 86 -18.40 -13.00 4.53
C LEU A 86 -19.08 -13.26 3.19
N THR A 87 -18.69 -12.53 2.16
CA THR A 87 -19.11 -12.86 0.80
C THR A 87 -18.33 -14.09 0.34
N GLY A 88 -18.88 -15.26 0.65
CA GLY A 88 -18.52 -16.50 0.00
C GLY A 88 -18.89 -16.38 -1.47
N GLU A 89 -17.92 -16.62 -2.34
CA GLU A 89 -17.98 -16.81 -3.80
C GLU A 89 -19.20 -16.26 -4.55
N SER A 90 -18.89 -15.51 -5.61
CA SER A 90 -19.73 -15.21 -6.77
C SER A 90 -20.82 -14.15 -6.63
N GLU A 91 -20.41 -12.90 -6.41
CA GLU A 91 -20.87 -11.92 -7.39
C GLU A 91 -19.71 -11.71 -8.36
N GLN A 92 -19.92 -12.12 -9.59
CA GLN A 92 -18.96 -12.08 -10.69
C GLN A 92 -18.29 -10.72 -10.72
N ARG A 93 -16.98 -10.69 -10.50
CA ARG A 93 -16.17 -9.51 -10.81
C ARG A 93 -16.57 -9.09 -12.23
N PRO A 94 -16.95 -7.82 -12.47
CA PRO A 94 -17.10 -7.37 -13.83
C PRO A 94 -15.77 -7.65 -14.53
N GLN A 95 -15.79 -8.55 -15.51
CA GLN A 95 -14.65 -8.74 -16.39
C GLN A 95 -14.41 -7.39 -17.03
N VAL A 96 -13.29 -6.78 -16.72
CA VAL A 96 -12.77 -5.66 -17.49
C VAL A 96 -12.57 -6.22 -18.89
N ARG A 97 -13.51 -5.97 -19.78
CA ARG A 97 -13.34 -6.28 -21.20
C ARG A 97 -12.09 -5.50 -21.62
N GLY A 98 -11.02 -6.25 -21.88
CA GLY A 98 -9.80 -5.70 -22.42
C GLY A 98 -10.17 -4.86 -23.64
N GLY A 99 -9.81 -3.58 -23.64
CA GLY A 99 -9.90 -2.73 -24.81
C GLY A 99 -9.21 -3.47 -25.96
N ALA A 100 -9.80 -3.41 -27.14
CA ALA A 100 -9.30 -4.10 -28.33
C ALA A 100 -7.81 -3.82 -28.51
N HIS A 101 -7.02 -4.87 -28.51
CA HIS A 101 -5.57 -4.81 -28.73
C HIS A 101 -5.33 -4.34 -30.17
N VAL A 102 -4.91 -3.09 -30.34
CA VAL A 102 -4.41 -2.62 -31.64
C VAL A 102 -3.01 -3.19 -31.82
N PRO A 103 -2.76 -4.05 -32.82
CA PRO A 103 -1.44 -4.64 -33.06
C PRO A 103 -0.39 -3.53 -33.27
N ALA A 104 0.82 -3.74 -32.72
CA ALA A 104 1.91 -2.76 -32.77
C ALA A 104 2.28 -2.35 -34.21
N ALA A 105 2.06 -3.22 -35.19
CA ALA A 105 2.30 -2.96 -36.62
C ALA A 105 1.39 -1.89 -37.25
N GLN A 106 0.31 -1.46 -36.59
CA GLN A 106 -0.61 -0.46 -37.12
C GLN A 106 -0.42 0.93 -36.53
N ARG A 107 0.64 1.17 -35.75
CA ARG A 107 0.95 2.48 -35.17
C ARG A 107 1.99 3.20 -36.00
N PRO A 108 1.75 4.39 -36.51
CA PRO A 108 2.79 5.17 -37.16
C PRO A 108 3.89 5.49 -36.13
N ASN A 109 5.15 5.15 -36.46
CA ASN A 109 6.36 5.44 -35.68
C ASN A 109 6.58 4.62 -34.37
N ALA A 110 5.92 3.47 -34.16
CA ALA A 110 6.28 2.59 -33.07
C ALA A 110 7.59 1.83 -33.38
N ARG A 111 8.60 1.94 -32.51
CA ARG A 111 9.76 1.04 -32.58
C ARG A 111 9.32 -0.37 -32.18
N PRO A 112 9.74 -1.43 -32.90
CA PRO A 112 9.24 -2.80 -32.68
C PRO A 112 9.66 -3.43 -31.33
N ASP A 113 10.62 -2.83 -30.63
CA ASP A 113 11.26 -3.34 -29.42
C ASP A 113 10.73 -2.71 -28.13
N VAL A 114 9.90 -1.66 -28.21
CA VAL A 114 9.27 -1.05 -27.03
C VAL A 114 7.76 -1.14 -27.18
N ALA A 115 7.20 -2.27 -26.85
CA ALA A 115 5.75 -2.36 -26.74
C ALA A 115 5.27 -1.35 -25.69
N PRO A 116 4.34 -0.42 -26.02
CA PRO A 116 3.74 0.44 -25.03
C PRO A 116 2.99 -0.46 -24.05
N TYR A 117 3.46 -0.49 -22.82
CA TYR A 117 2.83 -1.24 -21.75
C TYR A 117 1.51 -0.54 -21.39
N ILE A 118 0.47 -0.85 -22.12
CA ILE A 118 -0.89 -0.68 -21.63
C ILE A 118 -1.02 -1.73 -20.53
N GLY A 119 -1.14 -1.28 -19.29
CA GLY A 119 -1.16 -2.12 -18.13
C GLY A 119 -1.92 -3.42 -18.37
N ARG A 120 -1.20 -4.50 -18.55
CA ARG A 120 -1.73 -5.79 -18.14
C ARG A 120 -1.84 -5.64 -16.63
N GLY A 121 -3.06 -5.40 -16.18
CA GLY A 121 -3.39 -5.67 -14.80
C GLY A 121 -2.66 -6.94 -14.46
N SER A 122 -1.92 -6.90 -13.38
CA SER A 122 -1.08 -7.98 -12.90
C SER A 122 -1.81 -9.32 -13.10
N ALA A 123 -1.52 -9.99 -14.20
CA ALA A 123 -1.87 -11.39 -14.41
C ALA A 123 -1.00 -12.28 -13.52
N GLY A 124 -0.82 -11.85 -12.27
CA GLY A 124 -0.04 -12.50 -11.24
C GLY A 124 -0.65 -12.36 -9.86
N LEU A 125 -1.72 -11.59 -9.69
CA LEU A 125 -2.47 -11.49 -8.45
C LEU A 125 -3.96 -11.81 -8.68
N SER A 126 -4.26 -12.79 -9.48
CA SER A 126 -5.47 -13.60 -9.34
C SER A 126 -5.27 -14.60 -8.19
N GLY A 127 -4.72 -14.15 -7.10
CA GLY A 127 -4.90 -14.83 -5.83
C GLY A 127 -6.36 -14.64 -5.49
N THR A 128 -7.16 -15.64 -5.79
CA THR A 128 -8.42 -15.92 -5.12
C THR A 128 -8.20 -15.57 -3.66
N VAL A 129 -8.92 -14.58 -3.14
CA VAL A 129 -8.90 -14.27 -1.72
C VAL A 129 -9.54 -15.47 -1.04
N ILE A 130 -8.71 -16.47 -0.71
CA ILE A 130 -9.17 -17.63 0.05
C ILE A 130 -9.43 -17.10 1.46
N LEU A 131 -10.68 -17.01 1.79
CA LEU A 131 -11.25 -16.67 3.10
C LEU A 131 -10.96 -17.74 4.17
N SER A 132 -9.84 -18.46 4.06
CA SER A 132 -9.48 -19.55 4.97
C SER A 132 -8.83 -19.10 6.30
N ALA A 133 -8.86 -17.81 6.65
CA ALA A 133 -8.29 -17.30 7.90
C ALA A 133 -9.32 -16.82 8.91
N LEU A 134 -10.57 -17.23 8.79
CA LEU A 134 -11.51 -17.20 9.90
C LEU A 134 -11.33 -18.48 10.70
N PRO A 135 -11.58 -18.46 12.04
CA PRO A 135 -11.43 -19.64 12.87
C PRO A 135 -12.09 -20.84 12.22
N ALA A 136 -11.48 -22.03 12.31
CA ALA A 136 -12.01 -23.29 11.80
C ALA A 136 -13.43 -23.68 12.29
N ALA A 137 -14.02 -22.85 13.15
CA ALA A 137 -15.39 -22.91 13.62
C ALA A 137 -16.44 -22.40 12.61
N MET A 138 -16.01 -21.71 11.50
CA MET A 138 -16.91 -21.19 10.48
C MET A 138 -16.82 -22.01 9.19
N GLY A 139 -17.40 -23.19 9.21
CA GLY A 139 -17.68 -23.96 7.99
C GLY A 139 -18.77 -23.28 7.13
N PRO A 140 -18.88 -23.58 5.84
CA PRO A 140 -19.92 -23.05 4.97
C PRO A 140 -21.30 -23.36 5.58
N GLY A 141 -22.04 -22.31 5.96
CA GLY A 141 -23.38 -22.44 6.54
C GLY A 141 -23.53 -22.05 8.02
N ARG A 142 -22.48 -21.54 8.71
CA ARG A 142 -22.62 -21.03 10.08
C ARG A 142 -22.56 -19.50 10.11
N GLY A 143 -23.54 -18.95 10.80
CA GLY A 143 -24.00 -17.61 10.91
C GLY A 143 -22.94 -16.50 10.96
N ASN A 144 -23.34 -15.32 10.53
CA ASN A 144 -22.56 -14.10 10.53
C ASN A 144 -22.00 -13.81 11.95
N LEU A 145 -20.75 -13.39 12.02
CA LEU A 145 -20.13 -12.96 13.27
C LEU A 145 -20.72 -11.60 13.66
N THR A 146 -21.32 -11.50 14.84
CA THR A 146 -21.83 -10.24 15.36
C THR A 146 -20.83 -9.65 16.36
N LEU A 147 -20.51 -8.38 16.18
CA LEU A 147 -19.65 -7.59 17.06
C LEU A 147 -20.53 -6.68 17.93
N GLY A 148 -20.31 -6.72 19.24
CA GLY A 148 -21.08 -5.97 20.24
C GLY A 148 -20.30 -4.83 20.90
N PRO A 149 -20.91 -4.14 21.88
CA PRO A 149 -20.27 -3.06 22.62
C PRO A 149 -18.92 -3.46 23.24
N GLY A 150 -17.91 -2.59 23.11
CA GLY A 150 -16.55 -2.83 23.58
C GLY A 150 -15.64 -3.51 22.56
N GLU A 151 -16.16 -3.98 21.45
CA GLU A 151 -15.35 -4.64 20.41
C GLU A 151 -14.82 -3.64 19.38
N VAL A 152 -13.67 -3.99 18.77
CA VAL A 152 -12.99 -3.18 17.76
C VAL A 152 -12.92 -3.95 16.46
N PHE A 153 -13.15 -3.28 15.33
CA PHE A 153 -12.99 -3.83 14.00
C PHE A 153 -12.40 -2.78 13.02
N GLY A 154 -11.92 -3.23 11.87
CA GLY A 154 -11.29 -2.37 10.86
C GLY A 154 -9.87 -1.92 11.21
N GLU A 155 -9.39 -2.23 12.43
CA GLU A 155 -8.05 -1.89 12.93
C GLU A 155 -6.94 -2.45 12.04
N ILE A 156 -7.16 -3.64 11.52
CA ILE A 156 -6.19 -4.35 10.67
C ILE A 156 -6.01 -3.60 9.35
N GLY A 157 -7.11 -3.27 8.67
CA GLY A 157 -7.06 -2.50 7.42
C GLY A 157 -6.40 -1.14 7.62
N ALA A 158 -6.71 -0.46 8.73
CA ALA A 158 -6.14 0.83 9.07
C ALA A 158 -4.63 0.77 9.34
N LEU A 159 -4.15 -0.23 10.08
CA LEU A 159 -2.73 -0.37 10.45
C LEU A 159 -1.89 -0.92 9.30
N SER A 160 -2.35 -1.99 8.66
CA SER A 160 -1.62 -2.65 7.58
C SER A 160 -1.74 -1.93 6.23
N ARG A 161 -2.69 -0.99 6.11
CA ARG A 161 -3.03 -0.32 4.84
C ARG A 161 -3.42 -1.29 3.73
N TYR A 162 -3.96 -2.45 4.12
CA TYR A 162 -4.56 -3.40 3.18
C TYR A 162 -6.02 -3.10 2.94
N ALA A 163 -6.52 -3.61 1.83
CA ALA A 163 -7.95 -3.65 1.60
C ALA A 163 -8.66 -4.38 2.75
N VAL A 164 -9.81 -3.86 3.15
CA VAL A 164 -10.68 -4.43 4.17
C VAL A 164 -11.02 -5.87 3.80
N SER A 165 -10.84 -6.78 4.74
CA SER A 165 -10.93 -8.23 4.51
C SER A 165 -12.34 -8.81 4.59
N ALA A 166 -13.31 -8.02 5.04
CA ALA A 166 -14.71 -8.43 5.16
C ALA A 166 -15.65 -7.23 5.10
N THR A 167 -16.86 -7.44 4.64
CA THR A 167 -17.92 -6.43 4.69
C THR A 167 -18.51 -6.39 6.10
N VAL A 168 -18.66 -5.19 6.67
CA VAL A 168 -19.31 -4.99 7.99
C VAL A 168 -20.55 -4.12 7.81
N ARG A 169 -21.68 -4.59 8.34
CA ARG A 169 -22.97 -3.88 8.33
C ARG A 169 -23.50 -3.69 9.76
N ALA A 170 -24.31 -2.68 9.96
CA ALA A 170 -25.07 -2.51 11.20
C ALA A 170 -26.18 -3.57 11.28
N ALA A 171 -26.09 -4.49 12.25
CA ALA A 171 -27.11 -5.52 12.48
C ALA A 171 -28.33 -4.95 13.22
N THR A 172 -28.09 -3.95 14.07
CA THR A 172 -29.07 -3.14 14.80
C THR A 172 -28.67 -1.67 14.66
N PRO A 173 -29.48 -0.68 15.12
CA PRO A 173 -28.99 0.68 15.24
C PRO A 173 -27.65 0.68 15.96
N LEU A 174 -26.60 1.20 15.29
CA LEU A 174 -25.21 1.03 15.70
C LEU A 174 -24.55 2.38 15.93
N THR A 175 -23.97 2.57 17.11
CA THR A 175 -23.15 3.73 17.46
C THR A 175 -21.71 3.28 17.63
N VAL A 176 -20.78 3.88 16.90
CA VAL A 176 -19.35 3.56 16.96
C VAL A 176 -18.48 4.79 17.14
N LEU A 177 -17.32 4.62 17.73
CA LEU A 177 -16.22 5.57 17.63
C LEU A 177 -15.39 5.19 16.41
N GLN A 178 -15.40 6.02 15.38
CA GLN A 178 -14.48 5.92 14.27
C GLN A 178 -13.15 6.55 14.67
N ILE A 179 -12.09 5.75 14.72
CA ILE A 179 -10.75 6.12 15.17
C ILE A 179 -9.85 6.14 13.94
N ARG A 180 -9.44 7.32 13.50
CA ARG A 180 -8.52 7.45 12.37
C ARG A 180 -7.12 6.97 12.73
N LEU A 181 -6.35 6.53 11.74
CA LEU A 181 -5.02 5.93 11.92
C LEU A 181 -4.07 6.72 12.85
N PRO A 182 -3.93 8.06 12.78
CA PRO A 182 -3.08 8.79 13.73
C PRO A 182 -3.52 8.63 15.19
N GLY A 183 -4.84 8.67 15.44
CA GLY A 183 -5.41 8.45 16.77
C GLY A 183 -5.22 7.00 17.24
N LEU A 184 -5.41 6.03 16.34
CA LEU A 184 -5.18 4.61 16.62
C LEU A 184 -3.74 4.35 17.05
N ARG A 185 -2.75 4.90 16.33
CA ARG A 185 -1.32 4.80 16.70
C ARG A 185 -1.02 5.41 18.05
N MET A 186 -1.61 6.56 18.37
CA MET A 186 -1.45 7.20 19.69
C MET A 186 -2.04 6.35 20.82
N LEU A 187 -3.19 5.70 20.60
CA LEU A 187 -3.80 4.78 21.56
C LEU A 187 -2.93 3.54 21.79
N LEU A 188 -2.43 2.93 20.72
CA LEU A 188 -1.50 1.79 20.80
C LEU A 188 -0.22 2.14 21.57
N ALA A 189 0.33 3.34 21.38
CA ALA A 189 1.48 3.82 22.13
C ALA A 189 1.17 4.13 23.61
N SER A 190 -0.10 4.41 23.95
CA SER A 190 -0.52 4.84 25.29
C SER A 190 -1.07 3.69 26.16
N SER A 191 -1.50 2.59 25.56
CA SER A 191 -2.10 1.44 26.26
C SER A 191 -1.44 0.12 25.84
N LYS A 192 -0.70 -0.49 26.74
CA LYS A 192 -0.05 -1.80 26.51
C LYS A 192 -1.08 -2.92 26.28
N ASP A 193 -2.21 -2.88 27.02
CA ASP A 193 -3.24 -3.91 26.91
C ASP A 193 -3.98 -3.80 25.58
N PHE A 194 -4.30 -2.59 25.14
CA PHE A 194 -4.91 -2.36 23.82
C PHE A 194 -3.95 -2.76 22.70
N LYS A 195 -2.67 -2.40 22.81
CA LYS A 195 -1.63 -2.81 21.87
C LYS A 195 -1.55 -4.34 21.76
N LYS A 196 -1.46 -5.03 22.89
CA LYS A 196 -1.41 -6.50 22.95
C LYS A 196 -2.65 -7.14 22.31
N SER A 197 -3.84 -6.65 22.63
CA SER A 197 -5.10 -7.15 22.06
C SER A 197 -5.19 -6.96 20.53
N VAL A 198 -4.66 -5.84 20.00
CA VAL A 198 -4.62 -5.60 18.55
C VAL A 198 -3.57 -6.48 17.89
N GLU A 199 -2.38 -6.63 18.49
CA GLU A 199 -1.30 -7.50 17.99
C GLU A 199 -1.72 -8.98 17.97
N GLU A 200 -2.42 -9.47 18.98
CA GLU A 200 -2.96 -10.83 19.02
C GLU A 200 -3.96 -11.06 17.88
N ARG A 201 -4.92 -10.14 17.69
CA ARG A 201 -5.88 -10.21 16.58
C ARG A 201 -5.21 -10.10 15.22
N TYR A 202 -4.19 -9.24 15.11
CA TYR A 202 -3.39 -9.12 13.89
C TYR A 202 -2.67 -10.43 13.60
N ARG A 203 -2.01 -11.01 14.60
CA ARG A 203 -1.33 -12.30 14.49
C ARG A 203 -2.28 -13.43 14.09
N GLU A 204 -3.44 -13.50 14.72
CA GLU A 204 -4.43 -14.53 14.41
C GLU A 204 -5.01 -14.43 13.00
N ARG A 205 -5.33 -13.21 12.56
CA ARG A 205 -6.09 -12.98 11.32
C ARG A 205 -5.21 -12.74 10.10
N ILE A 206 -4.04 -12.12 10.27
CA ILE A 206 -3.22 -11.63 9.16
C ILE A 206 -1.98 -12.48 8.93
N LEU A 207 -1.30 -12.92 9.99
CA LEU A 207 0.00 -13.58 9.84
C LEU A 207 -0.10 -14.86 8.99
N ALA A 208 -1.11 -15.70 9.21
CA ALA A 208 -1.32 -16.89 8.39
C ALA A 208 -1.53 -16.56 6.90
N ARG A 209 -2.31 -15.50 6.62
CA ARG A 209 -2.53 -15.01 5.25
C ARG A 209 -1.26 -14.44 4.63
N GLN A 210 -0.48 -13.68 5.39
CA GLN A 210 0.77 -13.11 4.93
C GLN A 210 1.80 -14.18 4.63
N LEU A 211 1.94 -15.17 5.51
CA LEU A 211 2.82 -16.32 5.26
C LEU A 211 2.46 -17.02 3.95
N ARG A 212 1.18 -17.27 3.68
CA ARG A 212 0.75 -17.89 2.41
C ARG A 212 0.97 -17.04 1.16
N MET A 213 1.10 -15.73 1.31
CA MET A 213 1.43 -14.84 0.18
C MET A 213 2.93 -14.89 -0.17
N VAL A 214 3.77 -15.34 0.72
CA VAL A 214 5.18 -15.59 0.43
C VAL A 214 5.27 -16.92 -0.32
N PRO A 215 5.87 -16.97 -1.53
CA PRO A 215 5.95 -18.19 -2.35
C PRO A 215 6.45 -19.40 -1.56
N LEU A 216 7.39 -19.18 -0.67
CA LEU A 216 7.98 -20.16 0.24
C LEU A 216 6.93 -20.96 1.05
N PHE A 217 5.87 -20.30 1.54
CA PHE A 217 4.84 -20.90 2.40
C PHE A 217 3.56 -21.27 1.66
N SER A 218 3.44 -20.93 0.38
CA SER A 218 2.23 -21.14 -0.40
C SER A 218 1.85 -22.62 -0.58
N ARG A 219 2.85 -23.52 -0.51
CA ARG A 219 2.69 -24.97 -0.73
C ARG A 219 2.60 -25.77 0.57
N MET A 220 2.77 -25.12 1.73
CA MET A 220 2.76 -25.79 3.03
C MET A 220 1.34 -26.11 3.50
N ASP A 221 1.18 -27.19 4.23
CA ASP A 221 -0.10 -27.54 4.83
C ASP A 221 -0.54 -26.56 5.94
N ASP A 222 -1.85 -26.55 6.23
CA ASP A 222 -2.43 -25.60 7.19
C ASP A 222 -1.89 -25.78 8.60
N GLY A 223 -1.64 -27.03 9.03
CA GLY A 223 -1.13 -27.32 10.36
C GLY A 223 0.27 -26.80 10.54
N PHE A 224 1.13 -26.93 9.53
CA PHE A 224 2.50 -26.42 9.57
C PHE A 224 2.53 -24.89 9.58
N VAL A 225 1.73 -24.24 8.74
CA VAL A 225 1.63 -22.77 8.73
C VAL A 225 1.15 -22.23 10.08
N GLU A 226 0.22 -22.95 10.74
CA GLU A 226 -0.26 -22.55 12.07
C GLU A 226 0.82 -22.73 13.15
N ASP A 227 1.67 -23.76 13.05
CA ASP A 227 2.81 -23.91 13.95
C ASP A 227 3.86 -22.81 13.76
N VAL A 228 4.20 -22.50 12.51
CA VAL A 228 5.08 -21.37 12.16
C VAL A 228 4.53 -20.07 12.72
N LYS A 229 3.24 -19.80 12.52
CA LYS A 229 2.54 -18.61 13.03
C LYS A 229 2.66 -18.45 14.55
N ARG A 230 2.53 -19.54 15.32
CA ARG A 230 2.65 -19.48 16.79
C ARG A 230 4.06 -19.15 17.26
N ARG A 231 5.08 -19.58 16.52
CA ARG A 231 6.50 -19.45 16.89
C ARG A 231 7.16 -18.22 16.28
N ALA A 232 6.55 -17.60 15.27
CA ALA A 232 7.06 -16.42 14.58
C ALA A 232 7.00 -15.17 15.47
N GLU A 233 7.99 -14.29 15.33
CA GLU A 233 8.03 -12.99 15.97
C GLU A 233 7.63 -11.90 14.96
N LEU A 234 6.80 -10.95 15.41
CA LEU A 234 6.45 -9.77 14.63
C LEU A 234 7.28 -8.59 15.11
N LEU A 235 8.06 -8.00 14.23
CA LEU A 235 8.95 -6.87 14.50
C LEU A 235 8.52 -5.64 13.67
N SER A 236 8.68 -4.45 14.25
CA SER A 236 8.41 -3.18 13.57
C SER A 236 9.62 -2.27 13.67
N PHE A 237 9.95 -1.59 12.58
CA PHE A 237 11.08 -0.68 12.49
C PHE A 237 10.63 0.67 11.93
N GLU A 238 11.17 1.75 12.49
CA GLU A 238 10.92 3.10 12.02
C GLU A 238 11.90 3.49 10.90
N PRO A 239 11.59 4.51 10.08
CA PRO A 239 12.46 4.96 9.00
C PRO A 239 13.90 5.22 9.47
N GLY A 240 14.88 4.69 8.74
CA GLY A 240 16.30 4.83 9.02
C GLY A 240 16.87 3.83 10.02
N GLN A 241 16.04 3.05 10.72
CA GLN A 241 16.54 2.02 11.65
C GLN A 241 17.22 0.88 10.90
N VAL A 242 18.37 0.44 11.42
CA VAL A 242 19.05 -0.76 10.96
C VAL A 242 18.33 -1.98 11.53
N ILE A 243 17.95 -2.89 10.65
CA ILE A 243 17.27 -4.16 10.99
C ILE A 243 18.33 -5.21 11.32
N VAL A 244 19.36 -5.28 10.49
CA VAL A 244 20.50 -6.18 10.62
C VAL A 244 21.73 -5.52 10.01
N GLU A 245 22.90 -5.69 10.62
CA GLU A 245 24.18 -5.23 10.09
C GLU A 245 24.93 -6.34 9.35
N GLU A 246 25.69 -5.99 8.29
CA GLU A 246 26.62 -6.89 7.61
C GLU A 246 27.61 -7.47 8.63
N GLY A 247 27.81 -8.79 8.61
CA GLY A 247 28.68 -9.51 9.55
C GLY A 247 28.02 -9.94 10.87
N ALA A 248 26.81 -9.48 11.17
CA ALA A 248 26.07 -9.95 12.35
C ALA A 248 25.76 -11.47 12.25
N PRO A 249 25.66 -12.22 13.37
CA PRO A 249 25.28 -13.63 13.35
C PRO A 249 23.92 -13.84 12.70
N ALA A 250 23.81 -14.83 11.82
CA ALA A 250 22.55 -15.18 11.18
C ALA A 250 21.73 -16.09 12.09
N ASP A 251 20.67 -15.57 12.65
CA ASP A 251 19.78 -16.27 13.60
C ASP A 251 18.38 -16.49 13.08
N ALA A 252 18.01 -15.87 11.95
CA ALA A 252 16.64 -15.89 11.46
C ALA A 252 16.51 -15.66 9.94
N LEU A 253 15.40 -16.15 9.38
CA LEU A 253 14.83 -15.70 8.12
C LEU A 253 13.87 -14.55 8.41
N LEU A 254 13.98 -13.46 7.67
CA LEU A 254 13.15 -12.27 7.78
C LEU A 254 12.21 -12.17 6.57
N LEU A 255 10.91 -12.08 6.82
CA LEU A 255 9.89 -11.88 5.79
C LEU A 255 9.35 -10.45 5.89
N VAL A 256 9.43 -9.67 4.83
CA VAL A 256 8.87 -8.32 4.81
C VAL A 256 7.38 -8.41 4.56
N ILE A 257 6.57 -7.97 5.53
CA ILE A 257 5.11 -7.96 5.43
C ILE A 257 4.53 -6.56 5.25
N GLY A 258 5.35 -5.52 5.42
CA GLY A 258 4.99 -4.12 5.16
C GLY A 258 6.22 -3.24 5.05
N GLY A 259 6.14 -2.19 4.24
CA GLY A 259 7.22 -1.23 4.02
C GLY A 259 8.31 -1.70 3.05
N TYR A 260 9.38 -0.89 2.99
CA TYR A 260 10.54 -1.11 2.12
C TYR A 260 11.83 -1.16 2.93
N VAL A 261 12.67 -2.15 2.63
CA VAL A 261 13.97 -2.38 3.26
C VAL A 261 15.08 -2.20 2.23
N LYS A 262 16.02 -1.31 2.52
CA LYS A 262 17.26 -1.15 1.75
C LYS A 262 18.19 -2.32 2.09
N VAL A 263 18.77 -2.91 1.05
CA VAL A 263 19.82 -3.93 1.16
C VAL A 263 21.13 -3.29 0.68
N SER A 264 22.14 -3.24 1.52
CA SER A 264 23.44 -2.63 1.20
C SER A 264 24.61 -3.48 1.69
N VAL A 265 25.78 -3.20 1.14
CA VAL A 265 27.06 -3.78 1.57
C VAL A 265 28.07 -2.68 1.81
N HIS A 266 28.98 -2.88 2.75
CA HIS A 266 30.09 -1.97 2.97
C HIS A 266 31.14 -2.09 1.84
N ALA A 267 31.53 -0.95 1.30
CA ALA A 267 32.61 -0.83 0.31
C ALA A 267 33.55 0.31 0.71
N GLY A 268 34.50 0.02 1.58
CA GLY A 268 35.39 1.02 2.16
C GLY A 268 34.64 1.97 3.10
N ALA A 269 34.61 3.27 2.79
CA ALA A 269 33.94 4.29 3.60
C ALA A 269 32.47 4.53 3.19
N THR A 270 31.95 3.84 2.19
CA THR A 270 30.60 4.06 1.65
C THR A 270 29.80 2.76 1.63
N ASP A 271 28.49 2.89 1.80
CA ASP A 271 27.54 1.78 1.66
C ASP A 271 27.03 1.75 0.23
N LEU A 272 27.21 0.62 -0.44
CA LEU A 272 26.65 0.38 -1.77
C LEU A 272 25.28 -0.28 -1.65
N ALA A 273 24.24 0.38 -2.14
CA ALA A 273 22.92 -0.21 -2.23
C ALA A 273 22.91 -1.32 -3.29
N LEU A 274 22.48 -2.53 -2.92
CA LEU A 274 22.36 -3.67 -3.82
C LEU A 274 20.97 -3.74 -4.45
N THR A 275 19.97 -3.63 -3.61
CA THR A 275 18.56 -3.76 -3.96
C THR A 275 17.70 -3.25 -2.80
N TYR A 276 16.40 -3.43 -2.90
CA TYR A 276 15.45 -3.24 -1.80
C TYR A 276 14.53 -4.46 -1.73
N LEU A 277 14.03 -4.69 -0.52
CA LEU A 277 12.99 -5.69 -0.26
C LEU A 277 11.69 -4.95 0.02
N ARG A 278 10.61 -5.57 -0.39
CA ARG A 278 9.25 -5.09 -0.19
C ARG A 278 8.38 -6.22 0.34
N LYS A 279 7.13 -5.90 0.60
CA LYS A 279 6.14 -6.88 1.02
C LYS A 279 6.14 -8.13 0.12
N GLY A 280 6.26 -9.28 0.76
CA GLY A 280 6.34 -10.61 0.14
C GLY A 280 7.76 -11.08 -0.14
N ASP A 281 8.76 -10.21 0.00
CA ASP A 281 10.17 -10.58 -0.13
C ASP A 281 10.71 -11.10 1.21
N HIS A 282 11.81 -11.82 1.15
CA HIS A 282 12.52 -12.36 2.32
C HIS A 282 14.02 -12.11 2.24
N ALA A 283 14.68 -12.21 3.40
CA ALA A 283 16.14 -12.16 3.52
C ALA A 283 16.62 -13.05 4.66
N GLY A 284 17.87 -13.48 4.61
CA GLY A 284 18.52 -14.29 5.61
C GLY A 284 18.72 -15.75 5.19
N GLU A 285 18.09 -16.19 4.10
CA GLU A 285 18.27 -17.55 3.56
C GLU A 285 19.73 -17.84 3.22
N SER A 286 20.42 -16.90 2.57
CA SER A 286 21.83 -17.04 2.21
C SER A 286 22.73 -17.17 3.44
N ALA A 287 22.43 -16.40 4.47
CA ALA A 287 23.16 -16.44 5.72
C ALA A 287 22.92 -17.75 6.51
N LEU A 288 21.68 -18.25 6.49
CA LEU A 288 21.30 -19.48 7.17
C LEU A 288 21.82 -20.74 6.46
N LEU A 289 21.94 -20.71 5.12
CA LEU A 289 22.38 -21.83 4.30
C LEU A 289 23.90 -21.87 4.09
N LEU A 290 24.57 -20.70 4.01
CA LEU A 290 25.92 -20.61 3.45
C LEU A 290 26.97 -19.98 4.37
N GLU A 291 26.65 -18.94 5.13
CA GLU A 291 27.68 -18.06 5.70
C GLU A 291 27.64 -17.94 7.24
N ASP A 292 26.59 -18.37 7.91
CA ASP A 292 26.35 -18.19 9.36
C ASP A 292 26.35 -16.72 9.83
N THR A 293 26.67 -15.76 8.94
CA THR A 293 26.63 -14.33 9.19
C THR A 293 25.86 -13.62 8.10
N TRP A 294 25.31 -12.47 8.41
CA TRP A 294 24.59 -11.66 7.44
C TRP A 294 25.55 -11.07 6.39
N PRO A 295 25.37 -11.40 5.10
CA PRO A 295 26.24 -10.89 4.04
C PRO A 295 25.93 -9.46 3.62
N VAL A 296 24.92 -8.83 4.20
CA VAL A 296 24.38 -7.50 3.85
C VAL A 296 23.86 -6.78 5.09
N THR A 297 23.80 -5.45 5.01
CA THR A 297 23.06 -4.61 5.95
C THR A 297 21.64 -4.41 5.44
N LEU A 298 20.66 -4.55 6.31
CA LEU A 298 19.25 -4.27 6.08
C LEU A 298 18.82 -3.02 6.86
N GLN A 299 18.23 -2.04 6.18
CA GLN A 299 17.79 -0.79 6.79
C GLN A 299 16.36 -0.44 6.36
N ALA A 300 15.52 -0.05 7.31
CA ALA A 300 14.16 0.41 7.04
C ALA A 300 14.17 1.76 6.31
N LEU A 301 13.53 1.85 5.15
CA LEU A 301 13.38 3.10 4.40
C LEU A 301 12.15 3.90 4.86
N GLU A 302 11.16 3.20 5.37
CA GLU A 302 9.93 3.75 5.93
C GLU A 302 9.52 2.92 7.15
N HIS A 303 8.28 3.03 7.63
CA HIS A 303 7.80 2.09 8.64
C HIS A 303 7.72 0.68 8.05
N VAL A 304 8.50 -0.24 8.61
CA VAL A 304 8.65 -1.61 8.12
C VAL A 304 8.11 -2.60 9.14
N GLU A 305 7.34 -3.56 8.67
CA GLU A 305 6.89 -4.70 9.46
C GLU A 305 7.53 -5.99 8.93
N ILE A 306 8.09 -6.78 9.82
CA ILE A 306 8.84 -8.00 9.51
C ILE A 306 8.33 -9.15 10.37
N VAL A 307 8.16 -10.31 9.75
CA VAL A 307 8.04 -11.59 10.45
C VAL A 307 9.42 -12.20 10.55
N LYS A 308 9.90 -12.38 11.77
CA LYS A 308 11.16 -13.07 12.08
C LYS A 308 10.87 -14.55 12.34
N LEU A 309 11.48 -15.42 11.55
CA LEU A 309 11.46 -16.87 11.71
C LEU A 309 12.83 -17.32 12.19
N SER A 310 12.91 -17.84 13.41
CA SER A 310 14.18 -18.30 13.98
C SER A 310 14.84 -19.40 13.14
N ARG A 311 16.15 -19.60 13.32
CA ARG A 311 16.91 -20.68 12.66
C ARG A 311 16.26 -22.07 12.85
N ASP A 312 15.65 -22.33 14.02
CA ASP A 312 14.97 -23.61 14.27
C ASP A 312 13.70 -23.77 13.45
N ILE A 313 12.93 -22.69 13.25
CA ILE A 313 11.77 -22.70 12.36
C ILE A 313 12.24 -22.92 10.92
N PHE A 314 13.29 -22.21 10.51
CA PHE A 314 13.86 -22.35 9.17
C PHE A 314 14.29 -23.79 8.89
N ARG A 315 15.03 -24.42 9.81
CA ARG A 315 15.44 -25.84 9.70
C ARG A 315 14.24 -26.78 9.66
N ALA A 316 13.19 -26.51 10.43
CA ALA A 316 11.97 -27.31 10.38
C ALA A 316 11.27 -27.20 9.03
N VAL A 317 11.26 -25.98 8.42
CA VAL A 317 10.73 -25.74 7.08
C VAL A 317 11.51 -26.54 6.03
N THR A 318 12.83 -26.41 5.98
CA THR A 318 13.67 -27.06 4.97
C THR A 318 13.66 -28.58 5.12
N ALA A 319 13.63 -29.10 6.36
CA ALA A 319 13.52 -30.54 6.60
C ALA A 319 12.16 -31.14 6.18
N ALA A 320 11.06 -30.40 6.35
CA ALA A 320 9.73 -30.85 5.98
C ALA A 320 9.44 -30.66 4.47
N TYR A 321 10.06 -29.69 3.83
CA TYR A 321 9.84 -29.31 2.43
C TYR A 321 11.17 -29.15 1.67
N PRO A 322 11.81 -30.25 1.23
CA PRO A 322 13.11 -30.19 0.53
C PRO A 322 13.09 -29.35 -0.74
N ASP A 323 11.99 -29.36 -1.51
CA ASP A 323 11.84 -28.53 -2.71
C ASP A 323 11.98 -27.04 -2.42
N VAL A 324 11.58 -26.62 -1.22
CA VAL A 324 11.71 -25.24 -0.74
C VAL A 324 13.18 -24.92 -0.45
N GLU A 325 13.94 -25.87 0.09
CA GLU A 325 15.37 -25.71 0.30
C GLU A 325 16.10 -25.50 -1.01
N ASP A 326 15.78 -26.28 -2.03
CA ASP A 326 16.38 -26.18 -3.36
C ASP A 326 16.10 -24.79 -3.98
N GLU A 327 14.84 -24.30 -3.92
CA GLU A 327 14.48 -22.96 -4.39
C GLU A 327 15.27 -21.86 -3.65
N LEU A 328 15.44 -21.98 -2.32
CA LEU A 328 16.23 -21.05 -1.51
C LEU A 328 17.71 -21.08 -1.84
N TRP A 329 18.26 -22.25 -2.16
CA TRP A 329 19.62 -22.41 -2.62
C TRP A 329 19.87 -21.70 -3.94
N GLU A 330 19.00 -21.90 -4.93
CA GLU A 330 19.10 -21.23 -6.23
C GLU A 330 19.05 -19.71 -6.06
N GLU A 331 18.13 -19.21 -5.25
CA GLU A 331 17.99 -17.77 -4.99
C GLU A 331 19.22 -17.20 -4.26
N SER A 332 19.73 -17.92 -3.27
CA SER A 332 20.96 -17.56 -2.53
C SER A 332 22.16 -17.43 -3.45
N VAL A 333 22.38 -18.39 -4.33
CA VAL A 333 23.46 -18.36 -5.32
C VAL A 333 23.32 -17.17 -6.27
N LYS A 334 22.11 -16.90 -6.73
CA LYS A 334 21.78 -15.75 -7.60
C LYS A 334 22.08 -14.42 -6.90
N ARG A 335 21.66 -14.26 -5.65
CA ARG A 335 21.90 -13.05 -4.84
C ARG A 335 23.39 -12.84 -4.54
N LEU A 336 24.14 -13.89 -4.25
CA LEU A 336 25.60 -13.82 -4.05
C LEU A 336 26.35 -13.41 -5.31
N LYS A 337 25.95 -13.94 -6.47
CA LYS A 337 26.52 -13.53 -7.77
C LYS A 337 26.25 -12.04 -8.05
N ALA A 338 25.03 -11.57 -7.82
CA ALA A 338 24.64 -10.16 -7.97
C ALA A 338 25.46 -9.26 -7.03
N ARG A 339 25.61 -9.63 -5.74
CA ARG A 339 26.46 -8.93 -4.77
C ARG A 339 27.91 -8.80 -5.27
N GLY A 340 28.46 -9.90 -5.74
CA GLY A 340 29.84 -9.91 -6.29
C GLY A 340 30.00 -9.06 -7.55
N ALA A 341 28.98 -8.98 -8.39
CA ALA A 341 28.99 -8.13 -9.58
C ALA A 341 28.97 -6.63 -9.21
N ILE A 342 28.11 -6.23 -8.26
CA ILE A 342 28.00 -4.85 -7.79
C ILE A 342 29.27 -4.40 -7.07
N LYS A 343 29.87 -5.24 -6.23
CA LYS A 343 31.18 -4.93 -5.59
C LYS A 343 32.30 -4.68 -6.63
N ARG A 344 32.22 -5.33 -7.80
CA ARG A 344 33.19 -5.11 -8.91
C ARG A 344 32.86 -3.92 -9.78
N GLN A 345 31.59 -3.53 -9.86
CA GLN A 345 31.10 -2.40 -10.67
C GLN A 345 30.16 -1.52 -9.83
N PRO A 346 30.69 -0.64 -8.97
CA PRO A 346 29.88 0.19 -8.07
C PRO A 346 28.83 1.07 -8.76
N ASN A 347 29.07 1.45 -10.01
CA ASN A 347 28.15 2.29 -10.79
C ASN A 347 26.79 1.64 -11.03
N SER A 348 26.65 0.32 -10.93
CA SER A 348 25.36 -0.37 -10.98
C SER A 348 24.50 -0.11 -9.74
N SER A 349 25.10 0.31 -8.64
CA SER A 349 24.42 0.72 -7.41
C SER A 349 23.78 2.11 -7.51
N GLU A 350 24.30 3.01 -8.37
CA GLU A 350 23.79 4.39 -8.51
C GLU A 350 22.33 4.43 -8.91
N TYR A 351 21.91 3.48 -9.74
CA TYR A 351 20.50 3.38 -10.17
C TYR A 351 19.56 3.02 -9.01
N VAL A 352 19.93 2.02 -8.23
CA VAL A 352 19.12 1.58 -7.07
C VAL A 352 19.04 2.74 -6.06
N GLN A 353 20.15 3.42 -5.82
CA GLN A 353 20.19 4.57 -4.94
C GLN A 353 19.30 5.72 -5.46
N MET A 354 19.41 6.08 -6.73
CA MET A 354 18.55 7.09 -7.35
C MET A 354 17.07 6.71 -7.24
N ALA A 355 16.73 5.45 -7.50
CA ALA A 355 15.35 4.97 -7.39
C ALA A 355 14.79 5.07 -5.96
N MET A 356 15.64 4.88 -4.95
CA MET A 356 15.28 5.11 -3.54
C MET A 356 15.12 6.59 -3.23
N GLU A 357 16.11 7.42 -3.60
CA GLU A 357 16.10 8.86 -3.32
C GLU A 357 14.94 9.59 -4.00
N THR A 358 14.58 9.18 -5.20
CA THR A 358 13.44 9.73 -5.95
C THR A 358 12.11 9.08 -5.61
N GLY A 359 12.09 8.01 -4.80
CA GLY A 359 10.90 7.27 -4.42
C GLY A 359 10.27 6.43 -5.52
N LEU A 360 10.98 6.18 -6.60
CA LEU A 360 10.50 5.34 -7.71
C LEU A 360 10.17 3.92 -7.25
N ILE A 361 10.85 3.43 -6.22
CA ILE A 361 10.62 2.12 -5.62
C ILE A 361 9.19 1.93 -5.12
N HIS A 362 8.50 3.02 -4.76
CA HIS A 362 7.10 2.98 -4.29
C HIS A 362 6.09 2.96 -5.44
N GLY A 363 6.56 3.14 -6.70
CA GLY A 363 5.69 3.40 -7.84
C GLY A 363 5.17 2.12 -8.51
N GLU A 364 3.86 1.97 -8.59
CA GLU A 364 3.23 0.95 -9.44
C GLU A 364 3.10 1.41 -10.91
N SER A 365 3.15 2.72 -11.16
CA SER A 365 3.11 3.28 -12.51
C SER A 365 3.86 4.60 -12.60
N VAL A 366 5.10 4.53 -13.08
CA VAL A 366 6.02 5.66 -13.20
C VAL A 366 6.05 6.17 -14.65
N LEU A 367 5.97 7.49 -14.83
CA LEU A 367 6.19 8.12 -16.13
C LEU A 367 7.69 8.36 -16.31
N LEU A 368 8.24 7.90 -17.42
CA LEU A 368 9.62 8.18 -17.85
C LEU A 368 9.60 8.86 -19.22
N ILE A 369 10.57 9.73 -19.44
CA ILE A 369 10.80 10.38 -20.75
C ILE A 369 12.23 10.12 -21.19
N ASP A 370 12.39 9.45 -22.33
CA ASP A 370 13.68 9.21 -22.95
C ASP A 370 14.22 10.51 -23.59
N LEU A 371 15.21 11.12 -22.97
CA LEU A 371 15.83 12.37 -23.44
C LEU A 371 16.61 12.22 -24.73
N SER A 372 16.96 10.99 -25.12
CA SER A 372 17.67 10.76 -26.40
C SER A 372 16.75 10.92 -27.62
N THR A 373 15.44 10.77 -27.43
CA THR A 373 14.43 10.89 -28.49
C THR A 373 13.46 12.05 -28.25
N CYS A 374 13.43 12.61 -27.03
CA CYS A 374 12.54 13.71 -26.68
C CYS A 374 12.98 15.04 -27.29
N THR A 375 12.15 15.62 -28.14
CA THR A 375 12.39 16.93 -28.79
C THR A 375 11.90 18.12 -27.96
N ARG A 376 11.32 17.88 -26.78
CA ARG A 376 10.73 18.90 -25.89
C ARG A 376 9.55 19.66 -26.53
N CYS A 377 8.78 19.01 -27.39
CA CYS A 377 7.64 19.59 -28.08
C CYS A 377 6.41 19.87 -27.19
N ASP A 378 6.40 19.34 -25.96
CA ASP A 378 5.33 19.44 -24.95
C ASP A 378 3.97 18.83 -25.35
N GLU A 379 3.92 18.04 -26.44
CA GLU A 379 2.70 17.34 -26.85
C GLU A 379 2.15 16.41 -25.73
N CYS A 380 3.04 15.80 -24.93
CA CYS A 380 2.63 14.99 -23.79
C CYS A 380 1.94 15.83 -22.71
N VAL A 381 2.39 17.07 -22.47
CA VAL A 381 1.79 18.01 -21.51
C VAL A 381 0.47 18.53 -22.04
N ARG A 382 0.44 18.95 -23.33
CA ARG A 382 -0.81 19.40 -23.99
C ARG A 382 -1.86 18.31 -24.00
N GLY A 383 -1.50 17.09 -24.41
CA GLY A 383 -2.44 15.97 -24.40
C GLY A 383 -2.96 15.61 -22.99
N CYS A 384 -2.12 15.80 -21.95
CA CYS A 384 -2.60 15.67 -20.58
C CYS A 384 -3.59 16.79 -20.21
N ALA A 385 -3.30 18.04 -20.57
CA ALA A 385 -4.19 19.18 -20.33
C ALA A 385 -5.53 18.99 -21.04
N ASP A 386 -5.52 18.63 -22.32
CA ASP A 386 -6.74 18.38 -23.12
C ASP A 386 -7.62 17.28 -22.50
N ALA A 387 -6.99 16.23 -21.97
CA ALA A 387 -7.70 15.14 -21.29
C ALA A 387 -8.32 15.56 -19.94
N HIS A 388 -7.92 16.72 -19.38
CA HIS A 388 -8.28 17.15 -18.04
C HIS A 388 -8.81 18.59 -17.97
N GLY A 389 -9.48 19.04 -19.01
CA GLY A 389 -10.14 20.35 -19.04
C GLY A 389 -9.18 21.54 -19.04
N GLY A 390 -8.01 21.39 -19.67
CA GLY A 390 -6.99 22.44 -19.77
C GLY A 390 -5.90 22.40 -18.71
N GLU A 391 -6.02 21.53 -17.70
CA GLU A 391 -5.07 21.45 -16.57
C GLU A 391 -4.20 20.19 -16.67
N PRO A 392 -2.89 20.31 -16.97
CA PRO A 392 -2.01 19.15 -17.00
C PRO A 392 -1.81 18.58 -15.58
N ARG A 393 -1.87 17.24 -15.47
CA ARG A 393 -1.74 16.51 -14.21
C ARG A 393 -0.30 16.04 -13.92
N PHE A 394 0.64 16.55 -14.68
CA PHE A 394 2.09 16.35 -14.44
C PHE A 394 2.88 17.53 -15.04
N MET A 395 4.11 17.71 -14.55
CA MET A 395 5.06 18.66 -15.11
C MET A 395 6.22 17.90 -15.72
N ARG A 396 6.72 18.33 -16.88
CA ARG A 396 7.84 17.69 -17.58
C ARG A 396 9.20 17.92 -16.88
N GLU A 397 9.23 18.72 -15.84
CA GLU A 397 10.37 18.91 -14.97
C GLU A 397 10.46 17.78 -13.93
N GLY A 398 11.68 17.43 -13.52
CA GLY A 398 11.90 16.37 -12.54
C GLY A 398 13.33 15.89 -12.50
N SER A 399 13.56 14.74 -11.86
CA SER A 399 14.88 14.14 -11.69
C SER A 399 15.37 13.51 -12.98
N LYS A 400 16.69 13.63 -13.25
CA LYS A 400 17.33 13.04 -14.43
C LYS A 400 18.28 11.93 -14.00
N TYR A 401 18.21 10.83 -14.71
CA TYR A 401 19.18 9.76 -14.57
C TYR A 401 19.61 9.26 -15.95
N ARG A 402 20.88 9.49 -16.29
CA ARG A 402 21.42 9.23 -17.64
C ARG A 402 20.54 9.87 -18.72
N ARG A 403 19.98 9.08 -19.63
CA ARG A 403 19.08 9.53 -20.69
C ARG A 403 17.62 9.67 -20.26
N TRP A 404 17.26 9.28 -19.03
CA TRP A 404 15.91 9.28 -18.56
C TRP A 404 15.59 10.50 -17.70
N LEU A 405 14.44 11.11 -17.99
CA LEU A 405 13.81 12.09 -17.13
C LEU A 405 12.64 11.42 -16.41
N VAL A 406 12.62 11.55 -15.10
CA VAL A 406 11.49 11.20 -14.25
C VAL A 406 10.73 12.49 -13.99
N PRO A 407 9.63 12.78 -14.73
CA PRO A 407 8.87 14.00 -14.53
C PRO A 407 8.08 13.99 -13.23
N THR A 408 7.69 15.17 -12.76
CA THR A 408 6.82 15.32 -11.58
C THR A 408 5.41 14.84 -11.93
N ALA A 409 5.18 13.54 -11.79
CA ALA A 409 3.92 12.85 -12.07
C ALA A 409 3.64 11.83 -10.96
N CYS A 410 2.38 11.62 -10.59
CA CYS A 410 2.05 10.66 -9.55
C CYS A 410 2.53 9.25 -9.92
N TYR A 411 3.23 8.60 -8.98
CA TYR A 411 3.78 7.25 -9.12
C TYR A 411 2.76 6.14 -8.84
N GLN A 412 1.55 6.48 -8.39
CA GLN A 412 0.55 5.51 -7.97
C GLN A 412 1.11 4.55 -6.91
N CYS A 413 1.65 5.11 -5.84
CA CYS A 413 2.40 4.37 -4.82
C CYS A 413 1.66 3.15 -4.29
N THR A 414 2.41 2.07 -4.02
CA THR A 414 1.89 0.86 -3.35
C THR A 414 1.29 1.23 -1.98
N ASP A 415 1.99 2.10 -1.23
CA ASP A 415 1.52 2.69 0.03
C ASP A 415 1.29 4.20 -0.13
N PRO A 416 0.05 4.63 -0.44
CA PRO A 416 -0.24 6.03 -0.72
C PRO A 416 -0.46 6.84 0.56
N VAL A 417 0.63 7.30 1.19
CA VAL A 417 0.58 8.13 2.41
C VAL A 417 -0.26 9.42 2.25
N CYS A 418 -0.45 9.87 1.02
CA CYS A 418 -1.30 11.03 0.71
C CYS A 418 -2.79 10.82 1.04
N MET A 419 -3.26 9.57 1.13
CA MET A 419 -4.65 9.26 1.48
C MET A 419 -4.95 9.42 2.97
N ILE A 420 -3.95 9.29 3.85
CA ILE A 420 -4.13 9.06 5.29
C ILE A 420 -4.86 10.22 5.97
N ASP A 421 -4.54 11.46 5.59
CA ASP A 421 -5.05 12.66 6.27
C ASP A 421 -6.09 13.44 5.46
N CYS A 422 -6.71 12.82 4.45
CA CYS A 422 -7.80 13.46 3.74
C CYS A 422 -9.05 13.53 4.62
N PRO A 423 -9.49 14.74 5.06
CA PRO A 423 -10.60 14.85 6.02
C PRO A 423 -11.94 14.45 5.38
N THR A 424 -12.06 14.60 4.07
CA THR A 424 -13.30 14.35 3.33
C THR A 424 -13.33 12.98 2.65
N GLY A 425 -12.21 12.25 2.64
CA GLY A 425 -12.10 11.01 1.86
C GLY A 425 -12.11 11.23 0.33
N ALA A 426 -11.85 12.46 -0.13
CA ALA A 426 -11.79 12.78 -1.57
C ALA A 426 -10.70 12.01 -2.31
N ILE A 427 -9.63 11.62 -1.62
CA ILE A 427 -8.56 10.81 -2.21
C ILE A 427 -8.75 9.35 -1.83
N THR A 428 -8.91 8.50 -2.82
CA THR A 428 -9.25 7.08 -2.65
C THR A 428 -8.44 6.19 -3.58
N ARG A 429 -8.30 4.93 -3.21
CA ARG A 429 -7.75 3.90 -4.09
C ARG A 429 -8.91 3.15 -4.76
N GLN A 430 -8.81 3.01 -6.07
CA GLN A 430 -9.83 2.30 -6.85
C GLN A 430 -9.78 0.79 -6.56
N VAL A 431 -10.95 0.21 -6.36
CA VAL A 431 -11.07 -1.25 -6.15
C VAL A 431 -10.81 -1.96 -7.49
N GLY A 432 -9.89 -2.92 -7.47
CA GLY A 432 -9.57 -3.77 -8.63
C GLY A 432 -8.40 -3.28 -9.48
N THR A 433 -8.15 -1.97 -9.59
CA THR A 433 -7.06 -1.41 -10.40
C THR A 433 -5.91 -0.83 -9.56
N LEU A 434 -6.16 -0.62 -8.27
CA LEU A 434 -5.22 -0.09 -7.27
C LEU A 434 -4.75 1.36 -7.51
N GLU A 435 -5.27 2.06 -8.51
CA GLU A 435 -4.93 3.47 -8.73
C GLU A 435 -5.53 4.36 -7.64
N VAL A 436 -4.74 5.35 -7.26
CA VAL A 436 -5.17 6.39 -6.32
C VAL A 436 -5.71 7.57 -7.11
N THR A 437 -6.93 7.98 -6.84
CA THR A 437 -7.61 9.11 -7.50
C THR A 437 -8.06 10.15 -6.51
N ILE A 438 -8.26 11.38 -6.98
CA ILE A 438 -8.87 12.47 -6.19
C ILE A 438 -10.18 12.84 -6.84
N ASP A 439 -11.26 12.71 -6.08
CA ASP A 439 -12.57 13.23 -6.45
C ASP A 439 -12.61 14.73 -6.13
N GLN A 440 -12.50 15.58 -7.18
CA GLN A 440 -12.43 17.02 -7.02
C GLN A 440 -13.69 17.64 -6.40
N PRO A 441 -14.92 17.20 -6.74
CA PRO A 441 -16.13 17.69 -6.09
C PRO A 441 -16.16 17.50 -4.57
N THR A 442 -15.55 16.43 -4.08
CA THR A 442 -15.47 16.13 -2.64
C THR A 442 -14.27 16.81 -1.96
N CYS A 443 -13.34 17.36 -2.74
CA CYS A 443 -12.12 17.98 -2.23
C CYS A 443 -12.42 19.39 -1.69
N ILE A 444 -12.07 19.64 -0.41
CA ILE A 444 -12.22 20.95 0.25
C ILE A 444 -10.97 21.84 0.14
N GLY A 445 -9.93 21.41 -0.57
CA GLY A 445 -8.72 22.20 -0.75
C GLY A 445 -7.86 22.41 0.50
N CYS A 446 -7.88 21.47 1.43
CA CYS A 446 -7.10 21.60 2.69
C CYS A 446 -5.59 21.43 2.52
N GLY A 447 -5.10 20.95 1.38
CA GLY A 447 -3.68 20.75 1.07
C GLY A 447 -2.99 19.59 1.78
N ASN A 448 -3.66 18.86 2.68
CA ASN A 448 -3.02 17.79 3.46
C ASN A 448 -2.38 16.71 2.58
N CYS A 449 -3.04 16.28 1.50
CA CYS A 449 -2.52 15.28 0.59
C CYS A 449 -1.28 15.78 -0.19
N ALA A 450 -1.23 17.05 -0.57
CA ALA A 450 -0.09 17.66 -1.23
C ALA A 450 1.12 17.74 -0.27
N ASN A 451 0.90 18.18 0.97
CA ASN A 451 1.93 18.25 2.01
C ASN A 451 2.44 16.86 2.43
N ARG A 452 1.60 15.83 2.33
CA ARG A 452 1.96 14.45 2.68
C ARG A 452 2.63 13.68 1.55
N CYS A 453 2.52 14.15 0.31
CA CYS A 453 3.21 13.50 -0.81
C CYS A 453 4.71 13.77 -0.73
N PRO A 454 5.57 12.77 -0.41
CA PRO A 454 7.01 13.01 -0.27
C PRO A 454 7.67 13.43 -1.58
N TRP A 455 7.01 13.13 -2.70
CA TRP A 455 7.52 13.32 -4.06
C TRP A 455 6.99 14.59 -4.74
N GLY A 456 6.17 15.38 -4.05
CA GLY A 456 5.58 16.60 -4.60
C GLY A 456 4.65 16.39 -5.81
N ASN A 457 4.10 15.18 -5.99
CA ASN A 457 3.30 14.81 -7.15
C ASN A 457 1.81 15.15 -7.05
N ILE A 458 1.44 15.99 -6.09
CA ILE A 458 0.07 16.51 -5.90
C ILE A 458 0.16 18.02 -5.88
N THR A 459 -0.58 18.68 -6.77
CA THR A 459 -0.65 20.14 -6.88
C THR A 459 -2.01 20.65 -6.43
N MET A 460 -2.03 21.85 -5.87
CA MET A 460 -3.27 22.57 -5.59
C MET A 460 -3.60 23.48 -6.78
N VAL A 461 -4.83 23.44 -7.24
CA VAL A 461 -5.30 24.20 -8.40
C VAL A 461 -6.50 25.03 -7.99
N GLU A 462 -6.46 26.32 -8.31
CA GLU A 462 -7.59 27.24 -8.15
C GLU A 462 -8.66 26.97 -9.22
N LYS A 463 -9.92 27.02 -8.81
CA LYS A 463 -11.08 26.94 -9.68
C LYS A 463 -11.74 28.32 -9.78
N ASP A 464 -12.45 28.57 -10.86
CA ASP A 464 -13.21 29.82 -11.08
C ASP A 464 -14.37 30.01 -10.10
N GLU A 465 -14.66 29.00 -9.28
CA GLU A 465 -15.67 29.03 -8.23
C GLU A 465 -15.15 29.76 -6.98
N LYS A 466 -16.01 30.55 -6.35
CA LYS A 466 -15.68 31.25 -5.11
C LYS A 466 -16.34 30.62 -3.90
N ARG A 467 -15.59 30.57 -2.81
CA ARG A 467 -16.09 30.24 -1.48
C ARG A 467 -16.96 31.37 -0.93
N PRO A 468 -17.77 31.10 0.12
CA PRO A 468 -18.54 32.14 0.80
C PRO A 468 -17.69 33.30 1.37
N ASP A 469 -16.39 33.05 1.65
CA ASP A 469 -15.42 34.05 2.11
C ASP A 469 -14.80 34.88 0.98
N GLY A 470 -15.25 34.68 -0.28
CA GLY A 470 -14.79 35.41 -1.46
C GLY A 470 -13.49 34.88 -2.07
N LYS A 471 -12.81 33.90 -1.46
CA LYS A 471 -11.61 33.28 -2.02
C LYS A 471 -11.97 32.25 -3.09
N ASN A 472 -11.07 32.02 -4.02
CA ASN A 472 -11.23 30.95 -5.00
C ASN A 472 -11.26 29.57 -4.32
N VAL A 473 -12.03 28.67 -4.90
CA VAL A 473 -12.01 27.26 -4.48
C VAL A 473 -10.70 26.66 -4.97
N GLU A 474 -9.92 26.12 -4.04
CA GLU A 474 -8.76 25.29 -4.39
C GLU A 474 -9.11 23.82 -4.29
N VAL A 475 -8.59 23.01 -5.21
CA VAL A 475 -8.72 21.54 -5.17
C VAL A 475 -7.38 20.88 -5.44
N ALA A 476 -7.14 19.73 -4.80
CA ALA A 476 -5.95 18.94 -5.07
C ALA A 476 -6.09 18.21 -6.40
N THR A 477 -5.01 18.19 -7.19
CA THR A 477 -4.94 17.43 -8.43
C THR A 477 -3.65 16.60 -8.50
N LYS A 478 -3.71 15.47 -9.22
CA LYS A 478 -2.59 14.61 -9.52
C LYS A 478 -2.89 13.73 -10.72
N CYS A 479 -1.87 13.12 -11.31
CA CYS A 479 -2.07 12.15 -12.37
C CYS A 479 -2.94 10.97 -11.89
N ASP A 480 -3.98 10.66 -12.65
CA ASP A 480 -4.98 9.60 -12.45
C ASP A 480 -4.87 8.49 -13.50
N LEU A 481 -3.79 8.45 -14.27
CA LEU A 481 -3.55 7.53 -15.39
C LEU A 481 -4.59 7.65 -16.52
N CYS A 482 -5.37 8.72 -16.56
CA CYS A 482 -6.48 8.91 -17.51
C CYS A 482 -7.43 7.71 -17.50
N LEU A 483 -7.86 7.23 -16.31
CA LEU A 483 -8.68 6.03 -16.14
C LEU A 483 -9.99 6.01 -16.96
N THR A 484 -10.49 7.18 -17.34
CA THR A 484 -11.69 7.32 -18.17
C THR A 484 -11.43 7.16 -19.67
N ARG A 485 -10.15 7.06 -20.07
CA ARG A 485 -9.73 6.92 -21.47
C ARG A 485 -9.41 5.47 -21.81
N PRO A 486 -10.15 4.83 -22.74
CA PRO A 486 -9.87 3.45 -23.14
C PRO A 486 -8.52 3.30 -23.86
N GLU A 487 -8.00 4.37 -24.47
CA GLU A 487 -6.72 4.37 -25.17
C GLU A 487 -5.53 4.46 -24.19
N GLY A 488 -5.79 4.71 -22.91
CA GLY A 488 -4.77 4.83 -21.86
C GLY A 488 -4.25 6.27 -21.69
N PRO A 489 -3.11 6.45 -21.00
CA PRO A 489 -2.60 7.76 -20.62
C PRO A 489 -2.29 8.68 -21.80
N ALA A 490 -2.96 9.84 -21.85
CA ALA A 490 -2.84 10.81 -22.95
C ALA A 490 -1.39 11.25 -23.18
N CYS A 491 -0.60 11.45 -22.12
CA CYS A 491 0.81 11.85 -22.24
C CYS A 491 1.68 10.83 -23.01
N VAL A 492 1.35 9.53 -22.93
CA VAL A 492 2.04 8.48 -23.69
C VAL A 492 1.54 8.42 -25.13
N GLN A 493 0.22 8.53 -25.32
CA GLN A 493 -0.40 8.41 -26.64
C GLN A 493 -0.06 9.61 -27.55
N MET A 494 0.00 10.80 -26.98
CA MET A 494 0.25 12.03 -27.74
C MET A 494 1.72 12.31 -28.01
N CYS A 495 2.64 11.50 -27.44
CA CYS A 495 4.07 11.68 -27.70
C CYS A 495 4.44 11.21 -29.12
N PRO A 496 4.76 12.12 -30.08
CA PRO A 496 4.98 11.75 -31.47
C PRO A 496 6.28 10.95 -31.66
N HIS A 497 7.19 11.01 -30.68
CA HIS A 497 8.49 10.35 -30.71
C HIS A 497 8.54 9.06 -29.89
N GLY A 498 7.45 8.69 -29.23
CA GLY A 498 7.41 7.54 -28.31
C GLY A 498 8.36 7.65 -27.12
N SER A 499 8.81 8.89 -26.82
CA SER A 499 9.78 9.16 -25.73
C SER A 499 9.14 9.04 -24.35
N ALA A 500 7.83 9.31 -24.23
CA ALA A 500 7.09 9.19 -22.98
C ALA A 500 6.56 7.77 -22.81
N VAL A 501 6.96 7.10 -21.74
CA VAL A 501 6.53 5.72 -21.42
C VAL A 501 6.10 5.62 -19.97
N ARG A 502 5.14 4.74 -19.70
CA ARG A 502 4.78 4.36 -18.34
C ARG A 502 5.19 2.94 -18.07
N ILE A 503 5.86 2.75 -16.95
CA ILE A 503 6.37 1.44 -16.52
C ILE A 503 6.03 1.19 -15.07
N SER A 504 5.87 -0.09 -14.71
CA SER A 504 5.93 -0.51 -13.32
C SER A 504 7.38 -0.48 -12.85
N PHE A 505 7.63 -0.10 -11.61
CA PHE A 505 8.98 -0.20 -11.07
C PHE A 505 9.53 -1.64 -11.10
N LYS A 506 8.64 -2.64 -11.04
CA LYS A 506 8.99 -4.07 -11.18
C LYS A 506 9.64 -4.40 -12.53
N ASP A 507 9.29 -3.66 -13.57
CA ASP A 507 9.82 -3.84 -14.93
C ASP A 507 11.01 -2.92 -15.23
N LEU A 508 11.36 -2.05 -14.28
CA LEU A 508 12.41 -1.04 -14.48
C LEU A 508 13.80 -1.70 -14.64
N ASP A 509 14.06 -2.81 -13.94
CA ASP A 509 15.28 -3.60 -14.12
C ASP A 509 15.41 -4.16 -15.55
N ARG A 510 14.30 -4.53 -16.18
CA ARG A 510 14.28 -4.94 -17.60
C ARG A 510 14.60 -3.78 -18.54
N VAL A 511 14.07 -2.60 -18.23
CA VAL A 511 14.32 -1.40 -19.04
C VAL A 511 15.75 -0.91 -18.86
N THR A 512 16.31 -1.01 -17.64
CA THR A 512 17.69 -0.59 -17.37
C THR A 512 18.74 -1.59 -17.88
N SER A 513 18.47 -2.89 -17.89
CA SER A 513 19.39 -3.90 -18.45
C SER A 513 19.52 -3.82 -19.98
N THR A 514 18.54 -3.24 -20.68
CA THR A 514 18.63 -2.85 -22.09
C THR A 514 19.30 -1.49 -22.30
N LEU A 515 19.73 -0.82 -21.23
CA LEU A 515 20.26 0.55 -21.21
C LEU A 515 21.77 0.64 -20.99
N THR A 516 22.42 -0.49 -20.74
CA THR A 516 23.89 -0.63 -20.79
C THR A 516 24.35 -0.98 -22.18
#